data_18c980a86e6356db66e44ecf126f913a
#
_entry.id   18c980a86e6356db66e44ecf126f913a
#
_cell.length_a   1.000
_cell.length_b   1.000
_cell.length_c   1.000
_cell.angle_alpha   90.00
_cell.angle_beta   90.00
_cell.angle_gamma   90.00
#
_symmetry.space_group_name_H-M   'P 1'
#
loop_
_entity.id
_entity.type
_entity.pdbx_description
1 polymer ?
#
loop_
_entity_poly.entity_id
_entity_poly.type
_entity_poly.pdbx_seq_one_letter_code
_entity_poly.pdbx_strand_id
1 'polypeptide(L)'
;FYLPQYHPIPENDMFWGKGFTEWTNVGKAKPLFKGHYQPKVPADLGYYDLRLPEVREEQVNLAKYAGIEGFCYWHYWFGSGKELLERPFNEVVNSGHPNFPFCLGWANHTWSTKTWSASNSQFKETVIMEQTYPGEEDYKLHFNTYLKAFKDSRYIRVDGKLLFVIFSPLSIPNFAEMKRIWNNLAIENGLKGFYFVGIAENYTVTNNTASHSIKKRYTSVSYTHLRAHETAAN
;
A
#
# COMPACT_ATOMS: atom_id res chain seq x y z
N PHE A 1 -8.29 2.47 -0.36
CA PHE A 1 -7.06 1.80 0.04
C PHE A 1 -7.21 1.18 1.41
N TYR A 2 -6.59 0.01 1.62
CA TYR A 2 -6.55 -0.71 2.89
C TYR A 2 -5.11 -0.74 3.40
N LEU A 3 -4.86 -0.04 4.51
CA LEU A 3 -3.53 0.12 5.08
C LEU A 3 -3.26 -0.93 6.16
N PRO A 4 -2.17 -1.70 6.08
CA PRO A 4 -1.91 -2.82 6.99
C PRO A 4 -1.21 -2.43 8.30
N GLN A 5 -0.92 -1.14 8.56
CA GLN A 5 -0.09 -0.67 9.67
C GLN A 5 -0.76 -0.75 11.06
N TYR A 6 -1.95 -1.33 11.17
CA TYR A 6 -2.72 -1.44 12.42
C TYR A 6 -2.52 -2.79 13.12
N HIS A 7 -1.31 -3.34 13.01
CA HIS A 7 -0.84 -4.46 13.83
C HIS A 7 0.69 -4.34 14.04
N PRO A 8 1.22 -4.82 15.18
CA PRO A 8 2.64 -4.73 15.44
C PRO A 8 3.47 -5.70 14.59
N ILE A 9 4.67 -5.28 14.23
CA ILE A 9 5.70 -6.10 13.59
C ILE A 9 7.05 -5.85 14.26
N PRO A 10 7.99 -6.82 14.24
CA PRO A 10 9.30 -6.66 14.89
C PRO A 10 10.12 -5.46 14.38
N GLU A 11 10.04 -5.16 13.09
CA GLU A 11 10.74 -4.04 12.48
C GLU A 11 10.25 -2.69 13.04
N ASN A 12 8.95 -2.52 13.20
CA ASN A 12 8.40 -1.33 13.82
C ASN A 12 8.72 -1.25 15.31
N ASP A 13 8.67 -2.38 16.00
CA ASP A 13 8.99 -2.46 17.43
C ASP A 13 10.42 -2.00 17.73
N MET A 14 11.36 -2.33 16.85
CA MET A 14 12.77 -1.94 16.98
C MET A 14 12.96 -0.41 16.92
N PHE A 15 12.22 0.30 16.08
CA PHE A 15 12.39 1.74 15.88
C PHE A 15 11.49 2.60 16.75
N TRP A 16 10.27 2.13 17.02
CA TRP A 16 9.21 2.93 17.64
C TRP A 16 8.81 2.45 19.03
N GLY A 17 9.35 1.32 19.46
CA GLY A 17 9.02 0.66 20.73
C GLY A 17 8.01 -0.47 20.58
N LYS A 18 8.07 -1.42 21.50
CA LYS A 18 7.31 -2.67 21.46
C LYS A 18 5.80 -2.43 21.39
N GLY A 19 5.15 -3.11 20.47
CA GLY A 19 3.72 -3.04 20.25
C GLY A 19 3.28 -1.84 19.39
N PHE A 20 4.22 -1.19 18.70
CA PHE A 20 3.92 -0.05 17.85
C PHE A 20 2.95 -0.42 16.73
N THR A 21 1.94 0.42 16.55
CA THR A 21 1.03 0.47 15.39
C THR A 21 0.71 1.93 15.10
N GLU A 22 -0.01 2.22 14.01
CA GLU A 22 -0.49 3.59 13.74
C GLU A 22 -1.37 4.15 14.87
N TRP A 23 -2.02 3.31 15.66
CA TRP A 23 -2.76 3.75 16.85
C TRP A 23 -1.86 4.44 17.86
N THR A 24 -0.57 4.11 17.93
CA THR A 24 0.40 4.76 18.81
C THR A 24 0.53 6.25 18.45
N ASN A 25 0.57 6.57 17.17
CA ASN A 25 0.62 7.96 16.69
C ASN A 25 -0.70 8.69 16.94
N VAL A 26 -1.82 8.03 16.63
CA VAL A 26 -3.16 8.58 16.90
C VAL A 26 -3.33 8.93 18.39
N GLY A 27 -2.95 8.02 19.29
CA GLY A 27 -3.09 8.24 20.74
C GLY A 27 -2.12 9.28 21.32
N LYS A 28 -0.99 9.53 20.65
CA LYS A 28 0.01 10.55 21.04
C LYS A 28 -0.28 11.94 20.45
N ALA A 29 -1.23 12.05 19.52
CA ALA A 29 -1.53 13.32 18.85
C ALA A 29 -1.97 14.39 19.85
N LYS A 30 -1.48 15.63 19.65
CA LYS A 30 -1.78 16.78 20.51
C LYS A 30 -2.50 17.86 19.70
N PRO A 31 -3.40 18.64 20.32
CA PRO A 31 -3.97 19.82 19.69
C PRO A 31 -2.87 20.80 19.23
N LEU A 32 -2.93 21.25 17.97
CA LEU A 32 -2.00 22.22 17.39
C LEU A 32 -2.52 23.67 17.51
N PHE A 33 -3.83 23.83 17.75
CA PHE A 33 -4.47 25.14 17.92
C PHE A 33 -5.72 25.02 18.80
N LYS A 34 -6.25 26.14 19.28
CA LYS A 34 -7.45 26.18 20.11
C LYS A 34 -8.67 25.61 19.37
N GLY A 35 -9.31 24.59 19.93
CA GLY A 35 -10.45 23.89 19.33
C GLY A 35 -10.06 22.72 18.41
N HIS A 36 -8.78 22.46 18.20
CA HIS A 36 -8.34 21.25 17.50
C HIS A 36 -8.55 20.01 18.38
N TYR A 37 -9.52 19.18 18.01
CA TYR A 37 -9.82 17.96 18.75
C TYR A 37 -8.76 16.89 18.48
N GLN A 38 -7.95 16.60 19.49
CA GLN A 38 -6.94 15.51 19.50
C GLN A 38 -6.77 14.99 20.94
N PRO A 39 -6.39 13.72 21.13
CA PRO A 39 -6.31 12.66 20.10
C PRO A 39 -7.70 12.22 19.59
N LYS A 40 -7.75 11.72 18.35
CA LYS A 40 -8.97 11.10 17.81
C LYS A 40 -9.15 9.73 18.45
N VAL A 41 -10.34 9.46 18.96
CA VAL A 41 -10.71 8.14 19.48
C VAL A 41 -11.57 7.45 18.41
N PRO A 42 -11.22 6.21 18.00
CA PRO A 42 -12.02 5.46 17.03
C PRO A 42 -13.44 5.21 17.55
N ALA A 43 -14.47 5.42 16.71
CA ALA A 43 -15.87 5.32 17.08
C ALA A 43 -16.40 3.89 16.98
N ASP A 44 -16.21 3.23 15.83
CA ASP A 44 -16.93 2.00 15.51
C ASP A 44 -16.19 0.72 15.92
N LEU A 45 -14.89 0.62 15.60
CA LEU A 45 -14.10 -0.59 15.82
C LEU A 45 -13.05 -0.46 16.93
N GLY A 46 -13.02 0.67 17.64
CA GLY A 46 -12.00 0.95 18.65
C GLY A 46 -10.58 0.91 18.09
N TYR A 47 -9.60 0.72 18.95
CA TYR A 47 -8.20 0.54 18.62
C TYR A 47 -7.95 -0.91 18.17
N TYR A 48 -8.45 -1.26 16.99
CA TYR A 48 -8.43 -2.63 16.47
C TYR A 48 -7.03 -3.13 16.10
N ASP A 49 -6.92 -4.46 16.03
CA ASP A 49 -5.72 -5.16 15.54
C ASP A 49 -6.08 -5.97 14.29
N LEU A 50 -5.37 -5.73 13.18
CA LEU A 50 -5.66 -6.39 11.90
C LEU A 50 -5.31 -7.88 11.86
N ARG A 51 -4.68 -8.41 12.92
CA ARG A 51 -4.44 -9.86 13.06
C ARG A 51 -5.73 -10.62 13.41
N LEU A 52 -6.75 -9.91 13.89
CA LEU A 52 -8.04 -10.50 14.25
C LEU A 52 -8.93 -10.62 13.01
N PRO A 53 -9.33 -11.84 12.60
CA PRO A 53 -10.20 -12.03 11.44
C PRO A 53 -11.57 -11.34 11.62
N GLU A 54 -12.10 -11.29 12.82
CA GLU A 54 -13.38 -10.63 13.15
C GLU A 54 -13.34 -9.13 12.81
N VAL A 55 -12.21 -8.48 13.07
CA VAL A 55 -12.01 -7.07 12.73
C VAL A 55 -12.07 -6.87 11.21
N ARG A 56 -11.44 -7.74 10.43
CA ARG A 56 -11.45 -7.64 8.97
C ARG A 56 -12.85 -7.88 8.38
N GLU A 57 -13.65 -8.78 8.99
CA GLU A 57 -15.05 -8.96 8.62
C GLU A 57 -15.89 -7.72 8.91
N GLU A 58 -15.75 -7.13 10.10
CA GLU A 58 -16.48 -5.90 10.46
C GLU A 58 -16.08 -4.71 9.57
N GLN A 59 -14.80 -4.60 9.20
CA GLN A 59 -14.35 -3.58 8.25
C GLN A 59 -15.02 -3.76 6.86
N VAL A 60 -15.21 -4.99 6.40
CA VAL A 60 -15.94 -5.27 5.16
C VAL A 60 -17.43 -4.95 5.31
N ASN A 61 -18.04 -5.23 6.46
CA ASN A 61 -19.44 -4.87 6.71
C ASN A 61 -19.64 -3.34 6.64
N LEU A 62 -18.76 -2.58 7.30
CA LEU A 62 -18.78 -1.12 7.21
C LEU A 62 -18.53 -0.60 5.79
N ALA A 63 -17.59 -1.21 5.06
CA ALA A 63 -17.30 -0.84 3.68
C ALA A 63 -18.52 -1.06 2.76
N LYS A 64 -19.18 -2.22 2.88
CA LYS A 64 -20.41 -2.54 2.14
C LYS A 64 -21.53 -1.56 2.48
N TYR A 65 -21.71 -1.24 3.75
CA TYR A 65 -22.71 -0.25 4.19
C TYR A 65 -22.44 1.13 3.58
N ALA A 66 -21.17 1.52 3.42
CA ALA A 66 -20.76 2.76 2.78
C ALA A 66 -20.74 2.72 1.25
N GLY A 67 -21.16 1.61 0.62
CA GLY A 67 -21.17 1.44 -0.84
C GLY A 67 -19.79 1.22 -1.46
N ILE A 68 -18.80 0.80 -0.68
CA ILE A 68 -17.46 0.44 -1.18
C ILE A 68 -17.51 -0.98 -1.73
N GLU A 69 -16.99 -1.19 -2.94
CA GLU A 69 -17.10 -2.44 -3.69
C GLU A 69 -15.88 -3.35 -3.58
N GLY A 70 -14.77 -2.86 -3.02
CA GLY A 70 -13.55 -3.65 -2.85
C GLY A 70 -12.42 -2.88 -2.18
N PHE A 71 -11.39 -3.60 -1.74
CA PHE A 71 -10.21 -3.04 -1.11
C PHE A 71 -8.99 -3.11 -2.02
N CYS A 72 -8.21 -2.03 -2.07
CA CYS A 72 -6.84 -2.04 -2.58
C CYS A 72 -5.91 -2.20 -1.38
N TYR A 73 -5.41 -3.43 -1.18
CA TYR A 73 -4.47 -3.71 -0.10
C TYR A 73 -3.12 -3.11 -0.39
N TRP A 74 -2.67 -2.20 0.48
CA TRP A 74 -1.33 -1.64 0.43
C TRP A 74 -0.34 -2.71 0.85
N HIS A 75 0.59 -3.09 -0.03
CA HIS A 75 1.61 -4.09 0.29
C HIS A 75 3.01 -3.50 0.12
N TYR A 76 3.94 -4.05 0.87
CA TYR A 76 5.31 -3.59 0.92
C TYR A 76 6.23 -4.73 0.50
N TRP A 77 6.81 -4.58 -0.70
CA TRP A 77 7.85 -5.44 -1.25
C TRP A 77 9.09 -4.58 -1.45
N PHE A 78 10.14 -4.83 -0.66
CA PHE A 78 11.36 -4.01 -0.64
C PHE A 78 12.48 -4.57 -1.53
N GLY A 79 12.21 -5.63 -2.26
CA GLY A 79 13.16 -6.39 -3.08
C GLY A 79 13.77 -7.57 -2.33
N SER A 80 14.37 -8.50 -3.08
CA SER A 80 15.01 -9.72 -2.58
C SER A 80 14.13 -10.56 -1.65
N GLY A 81 12.82 -10.59 -1.90
CA GLY A 81 11.87 -11.34 -1.09
C GLY A 81 11.53 -10.71 0.26
N LYS A 82 11.96 -9.47 0.52
CA LYS A 82 11.64 -8.81 1.80
C LYS A 82 10.28 -8.15 1.73
N GLU A 83 9.36 -8.65 2.56
CA GLU A 83 8.01 -8.12 2.77
C GLU A 83 7.86 -7.58 4.18
N LEU A 84 7.00 -6.61 4.38
CA LEU A 84 6.55 -6.15 5.69
C LEU A 84 5.03 -5.97 5.71
N LEU A 85 4.42 -6.20 6.89
CA LEU A 85 2.98 -6.02 7.12
C LEU A 85 2.08 -6.91 6.24
N GLU A 86 2.63 -7.99 5.68
CA GLU A 86 1.96 -8.91 4.75
C GLU A 86 0.87 -9.78 5.39
N ARG A 87 0.94 -9.97 6.72
CA ARG A 87 0.11 -10.93 7.46
C ARG A 87 -1.39 -10.77 7.23
N PRO A 88 -2.02 -9.58 7.36
CA PRO A 88 -3.47 -9.46 7.18
C PRO A 88 -3.93 -9.87 5.79
N PHE A 89 -3.17 -9.49 4.75
CA PHE A 89 -3.49 -9.84 3.37
C PHE A 89 -3.32 -11.34 3.11
N ASN A 90 -2.21 -11.91 3.56
CA ASN A 90 -1.95 -13.35 3.41
C ASN A 90 -3.01 -14.21 4.09
N GLU A 91 -3.49 -13.81 5.27
CA GLU A 91 -4.58 -14.49 5.95
C GLU A 91 -5.90 -14.40 5.17
N VAL A 92 -6.23 -13.25 4.57
CA VAL A 92 -7.41 -13.07 3.70
C VAL A 92 -7.36 -13.97 2.47
N VAL A 93 -6.20 -14.07 1.83
CA VAL A 93 -6.01 -14.96 0.66
C VAL A 93 -6.05 -16.43 1.05
N ASN A 94 -5.48 -16.77 2.20
CA ASN A 94 -5.37 -18.16 2.64
C ASN A 94 -6.70 -18.72 3.17
N SER A 95 -7.44 -17.93 3.92
CA SER A 95 -8.73 -18.34 4.50
C SER A 95 -9.90 -18.24 3.52
N GLY A 96 -9.80 -17.40 2.49
CA GLY A 96 -10.94 -17.03 1.66
C GLY A 96 -11.87 -15.98 2.31
N HIS A 97 -11.52 -15.48 3.49
CA HIS A 97 -12.33 -14.54 4.28
C HIS A 97 -11.55 -13.29 4.69
N PRO A 98 -12.23 -12.12 4.74
CA PRO A 98 -13.61 -11.88 4.32
C PRO A 98 -13.83 -12.07 2.82
N ASN A 99 -15.03 -12.52 2.43
CA ASN A 99 -15.40 -12.61 1.02
C ASN A 99 -15.76 -11.23 0.46
N PHE A 100 -14.74 -10.52 0.02
CA PHE A 100 -14.84 -9.16 -0.49
C PHE A 100 -13.81 -8.94 -1.61
N PRO A 101 -14.16 -8.21 -2.70
CA PRO A 101 -13.22 -7.97 -3.80
C PRO A 101 -11.99 -7.21 -3.35
N PHE A 102 -10.84 -7.55 -3.94
CA PHE A 102 -9.59 -6.88 -3.61
C PHE A 102 -8.64 -6.76 -4.82
N CYS A 103 -7.72 -5.83 -4.72
CA CYS A 103 -6.51 -5.78 -5.54
C CYS A 103 -5.31 -5.40 -4.66
N LEU A 104 -4.11 -5.41 -5.22
CA LEU A 104 -2.89 -4.98 -4.55
C LEU A 104 -2.47 -3.59 -5.01
N GLY A 105 -1.94 -2.81 -4.06
CA GLY A 105 -1.25 -1.57 -4.31
C GLY A 105 0.17 -1.64 -3.75
N TRP A 106 1.19 -1.60 -4.62
CA TRP A 106 2.58 -1.65 -4.18
C TRP A 106 3.06 -0.29 -3.71
N ALA A 107 3.32 -0.19 -2.39
CA ALA A 107 3.89 0.97 -1.73
C ALA A 107 5.42 0.95 -1.87
N ASN A 108 5.91 1.15 -3.08
CA ASN A 108 7.31 1.02 -3.47
C ASN A 108 8.14 2.26 -3.10
N HIS A 109 8.30 2.51 -1.81
CA HIS A 109 9.14 3.59 -1.29
C HIS A 109 9.93 3.16 -0.05
N THR A 110 11.10 3.75 0.14
CA THR A 110 11.93 3.54 1.33
C THR A 110 11.24 4.06 2.58
N TRP A 111 11.25 3.29 3.65
CA TRP A 111 10.81 3.73 4.96
C TRP A 111 11.94 4.44 5.69
N SER A 112 11.65 5.62 6.23
CA SER A 112 12.60 6.38 7.02
C SER A 112 11.91 7.09 8.19
N THR A 113 12.70 7.48 9.20
CA THR A 113 12.19 8.19 10.39
C THR A 113 11.74 9.63 10.09
N LYS A 114 12.12 10.20 8.96
CA LYS A 114 11.81 11.59 8.58
C LYS A 114 10.31 11.85 8.39
N THR A 115 9.56 10.84 8.01
CA THR A 115 8.12 10.94 7.82
C THR A 115 7.34 11.16 9.11
N TRP A 116 7.96 10.99 10.29
CA TRP A 116 7.29 10.99 11.59
C TRP A 116 7.74 12.07 12.56
N SER A 117 8.74 12.88 12.21
CA SER A 117 9.37 13.82 13.13
C SER A 117 9.43 15.24 12.55
N ALA A 118 8.29 15.94 12.58
CA ALA A 118 8.20 17.34 12.13
C ALA A 118 8.83 18.37 13.10
N SER A 119 9.31 17.97 14.27
CA SER A 119 9.63 18.92 15.33
C SER A 119 11.12 19.22 15.54
N ASN A 120 12.03 18.63 14.75
CA ASN A 120 13.47 18.88 14.96
C ASN A 120 14.25 18.91 13.64
N SER A 121 14.62 20.10 13.19
CA SER A 121 15.47 20.34 12.01
C SER A 121 16.90 19.75 12.12
N GLN A 122 17.24 19.13 13.24
CA GLN A 122 18.51 18.44 13.50
C GLN A 122 18.41 16.91 13.43
N PHE A 123 17.26 16.33 13.12
CA PHE A 123 17.12 14.89 13.02
C PHE A 123 17.76 14.37 11.73
N LYS A 124 18.79 13.53 11.88
CA LYS A 124 19.35 12.76 10.79
C LYS A 124 18.33 11.71 10.37
N GLU A 125 17.90 11.76 9.10
CA GLU A 125 17.02 10.74 8.53
C GLU A 125 17.68 9.35 8.69
N THR A 126 16.99 8.44 9.37
CA THR A 126 17.45 7.05 9.50
C THR A 126 16.55 6.18 8.65
N VAL A 127 17.16 5.45 7.72
CA VAL A 127 16.46 4.46 6.90
C VAL A 127 16.07 3.29 7.79
N ILE A 128 14.78 2.94 7.78
CA ILE A 128 14.22 1.78 8.48
C ILE A 128 14.26 0.56 7.56
N MET A 129 13.81 0.74 6.31
CA MET A 129 13.81 -0.29 5.29
C MET A 129 13.99 0.35 3.91
N GLU A 130 15.05 -0.02 3.21
CA GLU A 130 15.34 0.52 1.89
C GLU A 130 14.53 -0.20 0.81
N GLN A 131 13.91 0.57 -0.09
CA GLN A 131 13.31 0.05 -1.30
C GLN A 131 14.39 -0.21 -2.34
N THR A 132 14.54 -1.46 -2.74
CA THR A 132 15.48 -1.88 -3.79
C THR A 132 14.75 -2.53 -4.97
N TYR A 133 15.42 -2.57 -6.12
CA TYR A 133 14.90 -3.19 -7.34
C TYR A 133 16.00 -4.07 -7.96
N PRO A 134 16.19 -5.29 -7.44
CA PRO A 134 17.29 -6.19 -7.84
C PRO A 134 17.23 -6.69 -9.29
N GLY A 135 16.12 -6.46 -9.99
CA GLY A 135 15.96 -6.80 -11.40
C GLY A 135 15.04 -8.01 -11.66
N GLU A 136 15.29 -8.71 -12.78
CA GLU A 136 14.36 -9.69 -13.34
C GLU A 136 13.97 -10.81 -12.36
N GLU A 137 14.94 -11.40 -11.66
CA GLU A 137 14.67 -12.51 -10.75
C GLU A 137 13.80 -12.07 -9.54
N ASP A 138 14.01 -10.84 -9.08
CA ASP A 138 13.17 -10.28 -8.02
C ASP A 138 11.75 -9.98 -8.53
N TYR A 139 11.60 -9.49 -9.75
CA TYR A 139 10.26 -9.30 -10.35
C TYR A 139 9.51 -10.62 -10.48
N LYS A 140 10.21 -11.72 -10.86
CA LYS A 140 9.62 -13.06 -10.90
C LYS A 140 9.24 -13.55 -9.50
N LEU A 141 10.12 -13.35 -8.53
CA LEU A 141 9.88 -13.73 -7.13
C LEU A 141 8.66 -12.99 -6.57
N HIS A 142 8.60 -11.67 -6.77
CA HIS A 142 7.48 -10.83 -6.34
C HIS A 142 6.15 -11.31 -6.94
N PHE A 143 6.10 -11.55 -8.27
CA PHE A 143 4.92 -12.10 -8.92
C PHE A 143 4.51 -13.45 -8.33
N ASN A 144 5.45 -14.38 -8.17
CA ASN A 144 5.17 -15.73 -7.69
C ASN A 144 4.70 -15.76 -6.24
N THR A 145 5.18 -14.85 -5.39
CA THR A 145 4.72 -14.70 -4.00
C THR A 145 3.22 -14.38 -3.96
N TYR A 146 2.73 -13.56 -4.88
CA TYR A 146 1.31 -13.19 -4.93
C TYR A 146 0.48 -13.97 -5.95
N LEU A 147 1.04 -15.00 -6.60
CA LEU A 147 0.33 -15.77 -7.63
C LEU A 147 -0.98 -16.38 -7.13
N LYS A 148 -1.03 -16.85 -5.88
CA LYS A 148 -2.26 -17.35 -5.26
C LYS A 148 -3.35 -16.27 -5.22
N ALA A 149 -2.98 -15.04 -4.84
CA ALA A 149 -3.90 -13.91 -4.84
C ALA A 149 -4.35 -13.54 -6.25
N PHE A 150 -3.45 -13.54 -7.24
CA PHE A 150 -3.79 -13.24 -8.63
C PHE A 150 -4.77 -14.25 -9.25
N LYS A 151 -4.75 -15.50 -8.79
CA LYS A 151 -5.67 -16.56 -9.20
C LYS A 151 -6.99 -16.56 -8.43
N ASP A 152 -7.10 -15.80 -7.34
CA ASP A 152 -8.31 -15.69 -6.54
C ASP A 152 -9.46 -15.05 -7.34
N SER A 153 -10.65 -15.62 -7.24
CA SER A 153 -11.85 -15.11 -7.93
C SER A 153 -12.28 -13.71 -7.45
N ARG A 154 -11.93 -13.36 -6.22
CA ARG A 154 -12.19 -12.03 -5.63
C ARG A 154 -11.24 -10.95 -6.13
N TYR A 155 -10.13 -11.33 -6.80
CA TYR A 155 -9.17 -10.33 -7.29
C TYR A 155 -9.81 -9.45 -8.36
N ILE A 156 -9.79 -8.14 -8.16
CA ILE A 156 -10.42 -7.15 -9.05
C ILE A 156 -9.74 -7.17 -10.42
N ARG A 157 -10.56 -7.18 -11.48
CA ARG A 157 -10.12 -7.19 -12.88
C ARG A 157 -10.79 -6.08 -13.68
N VAL A 158 -10.01 -5.50 -14.59
CA VAL A 158 -10.48 -4.53 -15.59
C VAL A 158 -10.28 -5.18 -16.96
N ASP A 159 -11.36 -5.39 -17.71
CA ASP A 159 -11.36 -6.11 -18.99
C ASP A 159 -10.73 -7.52 -18.89
N GLY A 160 -10.88 -8.13 -17.72
CA GLY A 160 -10.32 -9.45 -17.39
C GLY A 160 -8.84 -9.44 -17.00
N LYS A 161 -8.15 -8.30 -17.05
CA LYS A 161 -6.77 -8.10 -16.57
C LYS A 161 -6.76 -7.76 -15.08
N LEU A 162 -5.74 -8.24 -14.37
CA LEU A 162 -5.57 -8.00 -12.94
C LEU A 162 -5.28 -6.52 -12.67
N LEU A 163 -6.07 -5.88 -11.82
CA LEU A 163 -5.82 -4.51 -11.39
C LEU A 163 -4.63 -4.48 -10.41
N PHE A 164 -3.58 -3.74 -10.75
CA PHE A 164 -2.41 -3.58 -9.88
C PHE A 164 -2.02 -2.11 -9.80
N VAL A 165 -2.00 -1.58 -8.57
CA VAL A 165 -1.67 -0.18 -8.32
C VAL A 165 -0.21 -0.05 -7.91
N ILE A 166 0.50 0.97 -8.37
CA ILE A 166 1.90 1.25 -8.03
C ILE A 166 1.99 2.69 -7.53
N PHE A 167 2.51 2.87 -6.32
CA PHE A 167 2.62 4.18 -5.68
C PHE A 167 3.59 5.10 -6.41
N SER A 168 4.79 4.63 -6.73
CA SER A 168 5.81 5.41 -7.42
C SER A 168 6.37 4.66 -8.63
N PRO A 169 5.64 4.60 -9.76
CA PRO A 169 6.04 3.81 -10.93
C PRO A 169 7.34 4.32 -11.57
N LEU A 170 7.63 5.61 -11.46
CA LEU A 170 8.85 6.21 -12.00
C LEU A 170 10.11 5.89 -11.19
N SER A 171 9.96 5.43 -9.95
CA SER A 171 11.09 4.98 -9.13
C SER A 171 11.58 3.58 -9.50
N ILE A 172 10.82 2.84 -10.32
CA ILE A 172 11.22 1.52 -10.80
C ILE A 172 12.15 1.69 -12.01
N PRO A 173 13.45 1.31 -11.92
CA PRO A 173 14.46 1.66 -12.94
C PRO A 173 14.14 1.16 -14.35
N ASN A 174 13.55 -0.04 -14.47
CA ASN A 174 13.15 -0.63 -15.73
C ASN A 174 11.69 -1.12 -15.70
N PHE A 175 10.77 -0.17 -15.46
CA PHE A 175 9.35 -0.50 -15.30
C PHE A 175 8.74 -1.17 -16.55
N ALA A 176 9.23 -0.83 -17.75
CA ALA A 176 8.76 -1.48 -18.98
C ALA A 176 9.08 -2.98 -18.99
N GLU A 177 10.25 -3.36 -18.51
CA GLU A 177 10.67 -4.75 -18.39
C GLU A 177 9.89 -5.50 -17.30
N MET A 178 9.75 -4.92 -16.12
CA MET A 178 8.89 -5.49 -15.06
C MET A 178 7.49 -5.81 -15.59
N LYS A 179 6.86 -4.87 -16.31
CA LYS A 179 5.54 -5.10 -16.93
C LYS A 179 5.55 -6.24 -17.92
N ARG A 180 6.59 -6.34 -18.76
CA ARG A 180 6.73 -7.41 -19.73
C ARG A 180 6.82 -8.77 -19.03
N ILE A 181 7.70 -8.88 -18.03
CA ILE A 181 7.89 -10.10 -17.23
C ILE A 181 6.57 -10.51 -16.57
N TRP A 182 5.92 -9.61 -15.86
CA TRP A 182 4.67 -9.90 -15.16
C TRP A 182 3.53 -10.29 -16.10
N ASN A 183 3.39 -9.64 -17.25
CA ASN A 183 2.38 -10.03 -18.24
C ASN A 183 2.65 -11.42 -18.83
N ASN A 184 3.91 -11.77 -19.12
CA ASN A 184 4.28 -13.10 -19.60
C ASN A 184 3.95 -14.16 -18.55
N LEU A 185 4.39 -13.97 -17.31
CA LEU A 185 4.09 -14.88 -16.20
C LEU A 185 2.58 -15.02 -15.95
N ALA A 186 1.82 -13.94 -16.09
CA ALA A 186 0.37 -14.00 -15.96
C ALA A 186 -0.23 -14.89 -17.06
N ILE A 187 0.18 -14.71 -18.31
CA ILE A 187 -0.29 -15.53 -19.45
C ILE A 187 0.09 -17.01 -19.27
N GLU A 188 1.32 -17.29 -18.89
CA GLU A 188 1.81 -18.65 -18.59
C GLU A 188 0.99 -19.33 -17.49
N ASN A 189 0.42 -18.53 -16.57
CA ASN A 189 -0.44 -19.00 -15.49
C ASN A 189 -1.95 -18.99 -15.81
N GLY A 190 -2.33 -18.76 -17.08
CA GLY A 190 -3.74 -18.76 -17.54
C GLY A 190 -4.51 -17.48 -17.22
N LEU A 191 -3.79 -16.38 -16.91
CA LEU A 191 -4.37 -15.07 -16.63
C LEU A 191 -4.27 -14.14 -17.86
N LYS A 192 -5.06 -13.07 -17.92
CA LYS A 192 -5.06 -12.14 -19.09
C LYS A 192 -4.04 -11.00 -18.99
N GLY A 193 -3.08 -11.09 -18.06
CA GLY A 193 -2.12 -10.02 -17.78
C GLY A 193 -2.65 -9.00 -16.78
N PHE A 194 -2.00 -7.83 -16.73
CA PHE A 194 -2.26 -6.79 -15.76
C PHE A 194 -2.80 -5.49 -16.37
N TYR A 195 -3.65 -4.84 -15.62
CA TYR A 195 -4.05 -3.45 -15.78
C TYR A 195 -3.33 -2.62 -14.71
N PHE A 196 -2.19 -2.00 -15.09
CA PHE A 196 -1.39 -1.21 -14.15
C PHE A 196 -1.94 0.21 -14.00
N VAL A 197 -2.07 0.66 -12.75
CA VAL A 197 -2.41 2.04 -12.39
C VAL A 197 -1.25 2.64 -11.60
N GLY A 198 -0.69 3.74 -12.08
CA GLY A 198 0.34 4.50 -11.38
C GLY A 198 -0.27 5.66 -10.60
N ILE A 199 0.18 5.89 -9.36
CA ILE A 199 -0.15 7.09 -8.61
C ILE A 199 0.86 8.17 -8.99
N ALA A 200 0.35 9.36 -9.33
CA ALA A 200 1.16 10.51 -9.69
C ALA A 200 1.04 11.58 -8.62
N GLU A 201 2.14 11.87 -7.93
CA GLU A 201 2.27 13.05 -7.07
C GLU A 201 2.90 14.21 -7.86
N ASN A 202 2.24 15.38 -7.89
CA ASN A 202 2.78 16.65 -8.37
C ASN A 202 3.52 16.60 -9.73
N TYR A 203 2.82 16.27 -10.81
CA TYR A 203 3.38 16.46 -12.15
C TYR A 203 3.28 17.92 -12.56
N THR A 204 4.40 18.63 -12.57
CA THR A 204 4.53 19.81 -13.44
C THR A 204 4.58 19.29 -14.88
N VAL A 205 3.56 19.61 -15.67
CA VAL A 205 3.55 19.30 -17.10
C VAL A 205 4.60 20.19 -17.75
N THR A 206 5.85 19.75 -17.77
CA THR A 206 6.84 20.33 -18.68
C THR A 206 6.57 19.74 -20.07
N ASN A 207 6.59 20.60 -21.12
CA ASN A 207 6.33 20.24 -22.51
C ASN A 207 7.40 19.28 -23.12
N ASN A 208 7.83 18.29 -22.38
CA ASN A 208 8.82 17.32 -22.81
C ASN A 208 8.13 16.03 -23.28
N THR A 209 8.50 15.57 -24.48
CA THR A 209 7.92 14.43 -25.19
C THR A 209 7.84 13.12 -24.40
N ALA A 210 8.64 12.96 -23.34
CA ALA A 210 8.57 11.84 -22.41
C ALA A 210 7.29 11.82 -21.55
N SER A 211 6.71 12.99 -21.23
CA SER A 211 5.48 13.08 -20.43
C SER A 211 4.24 12.63 -21.19
N HIS A 212 4.25 12.73 -22.52
CA HIS A 212 3.14 12.29 -23.38
C HIS A 212 2.96 10.79 -23.43
N SER A 213 4.05 10.02 -23.33
CA SER A 213 3.99 8.54 -23.31
C SER A 213 3.43 7.99 -21.99
N ILE A 214 3.61 8.73 -20.89
CA ILE A 214 3.09 8.36 -19.57
C ILE A 214 1.59 8.63 -19.50
N LYS A 215 1.12 9.79 -19.96
CA LYS A 215 -0.32 10.13 -20.01
C LYS A 215 -1.18 9.15 -20.79
N LYS A 216 -0.64 8.53 -21.84
CA LYS A 216 -1.38 7.56 -22.67
C LYS A 216 -1.45 6.15 -22.07
N ARG A 217 -0.66 5.84 -21.01
CA ARG A 217 -0.53 4.47 -20.49
C ARG A 217 -0.98 4.28 -19.04
N TYR A 218 -1.28 5.38 -18.32
CA TYR A 218 -1.70 5.33 -16.92
C TYR A 218 -2.92 6.20 -16.71
N THR A 219 -3.99 5.61 -16.19
CA THR A 219 -5.07 6.38 -15.59
C THR A 219 -4.52 6.88 -14.26
N SER A 220 -4.19 8.17 -14.16
CA SER A 220 -3.71 8.77 -12.92
C SER A 220 -4.87 8.94 -11.95
N VAL A 221 -4.78 8.35 -10.79
CA VAL A 221 -5.66 8.67 -9.67
C VAL A 221 -4.97 9.76 -8.85
N SER A 222 -5.58 10.94 -8.75
CA SER A 222 -5.06 12.04 -7.93
C SER A 222 -5.28 11.72 -6.45
N TYR A 223 -4.19 11.75 -5.69
CA TYR A 223 -4.16 11.39 -4.27
C TYR A 223 -4.35 12.63 -3.38
N THR A 224 -5.53 13.22 -3.37
CA THR A 224 -5.81 14.40 -2.54
C THR A 224 -6.23 14.09 -1.10
N HIS A 225 -6.61 12.85 -0.78
CA HIS A 225 -7.19 12.50 0.53
C HIS A 225 -6.21 11.92 1.56
N LEU A 226 -5.08 11.33 1.17
CA LEU A 226 -4.12 10.77 2.14
C LEU A 226 -3.19 11.82 2.76
N ARG A 227 -2.94 12.95 2.10
CA ARG A 227 -2.24 14.09 2.72
C ARG A 227 -2.96 14.66 3.94
N ALA A 228 -4.27 14.51 4.03
CA ALA A 228 -5.01 14.98 5.21
C ALA A 228 -4.66 14.21 6.49
N HIS A 229 -4.19 12.97 6.38
CA HIS A 229 -3.69 12.18 7.50
C HIS A 229 -2.22 12.44 7.81
N GLU A 230 -1.38 12.67 6.81
CA GLU A 230 0.04 13.01 7.00
C GLU A 230 0.23 14.43 7.56
N THR A 231 -0.59 15.39 7.16
CA THR A 231 -0.56 16.76 7.71
C THR A 231 -1.21 16.90 9.08
N ALA A 232 -2.03 15.96 9.51
CA ALA A 232 -2.59 15.96 10.86
C ALA A 232 -1.65 15.37 11.91
N ALA A 233 -0.52 14.77 11.49
CA ALA A 233 0.53 14.26 12.36
C ALA A 233 1.70 15.24 12.56
N ASN A 234 1.65 16.43 11.92
CA ASN A 234 2.61 17.53 12.10
C ASN A 234 2.13 18.53 13.14
#